data_dc704ed63c4e7378983988ac10395c02
#
_entry.id   dc704ed63c4e7378983988ac10395c02
#
_cell.length_a   1.000
_cell.length_b   1.000
_cell.length_c   1.000
_cell.angle_alpha   90.00
_cell.angle_beta   90.00
_cell.angle_gamma   90.00
#
_symmetry.space_group_name_H-M   'P 1'
#
loop_
_entity.id
_entity.type
_entity.pdbx_description
1 polymer ?
#
loop_
_entity_poly.entity_id
_entity_poly.type
_entity_poly.pdbx_seq_one_letter_code
_entity_poly.pdbx_strand_id
1 'polypeptide(L)'
;MGTPDFSVPVLEALVAAGHEIACVYCQPPRPAGRGKKLRPTPVQARAEALGLVVRHPQSFKEPGVVSEFAAFGADLAVVVAYGLILPQTVLDEPTYGCVNIHASLLPRWRGAAPIHRAIMSGDAETGVCIMQMEAGLDTGPVLARQSTPIGAAETTGGLHDRLSALGAALIVQVLPQLPGLAAVTQSDDGVLYAAKIEKSEAVIDWVQPASKIDHQIRALAPFPGAWTLINGERVKLLGSECGAGSAAPGTVLDASLTIACGTGALCVTRAQRAGKAAQDVGEFLRGWPVPVGLKLGF
;
A
#
# COMPACT_ATOMS: atom_id res chain seq x y z
N MET A 1 -13.87 -5.47 8.23
CA MET A 1 -14.07 -4.40 7.22
C MET A 1 -12.79 -4.26 6.40
N GLY A 2 -12.87 -4.36 5.06
CA GLY A 2 -11.68 -4.29 4.20
C GLY A 2 -12.03 -4.35 2.73
N THR A 3 -11.13 -3.94 1.83
CA THR A 3 -11.45 -3.87 0.41
C THR A 3 -10.39 -4.52 -0.49
N PRO A 4 -9.09 -4.14 -0.45
CA PRO A 4 -8.05 -4.64 -1.36
C PRO A 4 -7.48 -5.99 -0.93
N ASP A 5 -6.58 -6.51 -1.75
CA ASP A 5 -5.83 -7.74 -1.47
C ASP A 5 -5.11 -7.72 -0.12
N PHE A 6 -4.62 -6.56 0.32
CA PHE A 6 -4.00 -6.36 1.64
C PHE A 6 -4.84 -6.85 2.82
N SER A 7 -6.16 -6.78 2.69
CA SER A 7 -7.10 -7.15 3.76
C SER A 7 -7.50 -8.63 3.75
N VAL A 8 -7.21 -9.36 2.66
CA VAL A 8 -7.63 -10.77 2.50
C VAL A 8 -6.93 -11.69 3.50
N PRO A 9 -5.60 -11.64 3.71
CA PRO A 9 -4.92 -12.48 4.70
C PRO A 9 -5.42 -12.27 6.13
N VAL A 10 -5.85 -11.05 6.46
CA VAL A 10 -6.43 -10.76 7.79
C VAL A 10 -7.77 -11.47 7.97
N LEU A 11 -8.66 -11.42 6.96
CA LEU A 11 -9.93 -12.16 7.00
C LEU A 11 -9.68 -13.66 7.16
N GLU A 12 -8.77 -14.21 6.38
CA GLU A 12 -8.41 -15.64 6.43
C GLU A 12 -7.85 -16.03 7.81
N ALA A 13 -6.98 -15.22 8.36
CA ALA A 13 -6.38 -15.47 9.68
C ALA A 13 -7.41 -15.45 10.81
N LEU A 14 -8.37 -14.51 10.77
CA LEU A 14 -9.45 -14.45 11.75
C LEU A 14 -10.35 -15.69 11.67
N VAL A 15 -10.73 -16.12 10.46
CA VAL A 15 -11.52 -17.36 10.26
C VAL A 15 -10.73 -18.59 10.73
N ALA A 16 -9.46 -18.70 10.37
CA ALA A 16 -8.59 -19.82 10.76
C ALA A 16 -8.35 -19.87 12.28
N ALA A 17 -8.34 -18.72 12.95
CA ALA A 17 -8.24 -18.64 14.41
C ALA A 17 -9.56 -18.99 15.15
N GLY A 18 -10.64 -19.29 14.40
CA GLY A 18 -11.92 -19.71 14.97
C GLY A 18 -12.82 -18.55 15.46
N HIS A 19 -12.52 -17.32 15.04
CA HIS A 19 -13.41 -16.21 15.32
C HIS A 19 -14.70 -16.33 14.50
N GLU A 20 -15.84 -16.05 15.12
CA GLU A 20 -17.11 -15.91 14.43
C GLU A 20 -17.14 -14.61 13.65
N ILE A 21 -17.31 -14.68 12.34
CA ILE A 21 -17.40 -13.53 11.47
C ILE A 21 -18.88 -13.20 11.23
N ALA A 22 -19.43 -12.29 12.00
CA ALA A 22 -20.83 -11.89 11.90
C ALA A 22 -21.15 -11.29 10.52
N CYS A 23 -20.26 -10.45 9.97
CA CYS A 23 -20.41 -9.87 8.65
C CYS A 23 -19.08 -9.35 8.12
N VAL A 24 -18.91 -9.33 6.80
CA VAL A 24 -17.77 -8.71 6.10
C VAL A 24 -18.25 -7.48 5.35
N TYR A 25 -17.67 -6.32 5.68
CA TYR A 25 -17.93 -5.06 4.98
C TYR A 25 -16.80 -4.73 4.01
N CYS A 26 -17.14 -4.41 2.76
CA CYS A 26 -16.19 -3.97 1.74
C CYS A 26 -16.77 -2.83 0.91
N GLN A 27 -15.97 -2.21 0.04
CA GLN A 27 -16.53 -1.26 -0.93
C GLN A 27 -17.33 -1.99 -2.01
N PRO A 28 -18.32 -1.29 -2.64
CA PRO A 28 -19.09 -1.86 -3.74
C PRO A 28 -18.22 -2.35 -4.90
N PRO A 29 -18.67 -3.36 -5.65
CA PRO A 29 -18.04 -3.78 -6.90
C PRO A 29 -17.83 -2.60 -7.85
N ARG A 30 -16.69 -2.57 -8.53
CA ARG A 30 -16.36 -1.51 -9.49
C ARG A 30 -16.06 -2.09 -10.87
N PRO A 31 -16.33 -1.30 -11.94
CA PRO A 31 -15.93 -1.69 -13.27
C PRO A 31 -14.41 -1.88 -13.37
N ALA A 32 -13.95 -3.07 -13.78
CA ALA A 32 -12.54 -3.39 -13.89
C ALA A 32 -12.22 -4.21 -15.16
N GLY A 33 -10.96 -4.13 -15.59
CA GLY A 33 -10.43 -4.87 -16.73
C GLY A 33 -10.96 -4.42 -18.10
N ARG A 34 -10.59 -5.19 -19.16
CA ARG A 34 -11.09 -4.95 -20.51
C ARG A 34 -12.60 -5.25 -20.53
N GLY A 35 -13.41 -4.30 -20.98
CA GLY A 35 -14.89 -4.41 -21.04
C GLY A 35 -15.62 -3.86 -19.81
N LYS A 36 -14.92 -3.28 -18.82
CA LYS A 36 -15.51 -2.56 -17.67
C LYS A 36 -16.66 -3.30 -16.98
N LYS A 37 -16.62 -4.62 -16.89
CA LYS A 37 -17.59 -5.40 -16.13
C LYS A 37 -17.38 -5.16 -14.64
N LEU A 38 -18.48 -5.09 -13.88
CA LEU A 38 -18.43 -5.04 -12.43
C LEU A 38 -17.69 -6.28 -11.90
N ARG A 39 -16.72 -6.05 -11.05
CA ARG A 39 -15.97 -7.10 -10.35
C ARG A 39 -16.09 -6.90 -8.85
N PRO A 40 -16.29 -7.98 -8.10
CA PRO A 40 -16.22 -7.93 -6.65
C PRO A 40 -14.83 -7.46 -6.22
N THR A 41 -14.76 -6.86 -5.04
CA THR A 41 -13.47 -6.56 -4.41
C THR A 41 -12.79 -7.86 -3.99
N PRO A 42 -11.46 -7.89 -3.81
CA PRO A 42 -10.76 -9.09 -3.31
C PRO A 42 -11.35 -9.65 -2.02
N VAL A 43 -11.66 -8.76 -1.06
CA VAL A 43 -12.29 -9.18 0.20
C VAL A 43 -13.69 -9.74 -0.01
N GLN A 44 -14.51 -9.13 -0.88
CA GLN A 44 -15.83 -9.66 -1.22
C GLN A 44 -15.73 -11.07 -1.81
N ALA A 45 -14.90 -11.23 -2.84
CA ALA A 45 -14.74 -12.53 -3.50
C ALA A 45 -14.27 -13.62 -2.52
N ARG A 46 -13.37 -13.28 -1.61
CA ARG A 46 -12.88 -14.22 -0.60
C ARG A 46 -13.94 -14.53 0.45
N ALA A 47 -14.66 -13.53 0.95
CA ALA A 47 -15.73 -13.73 1.93
C ALA A 47 -16.86 -14.59 1.39
N GLU A 48 -17.29 -14.37 0.14
CA GLU A 48 -18.29 -15.18 -0.56
C GLU A 48 -17.82 -16.64 -0.72
N ALA A 49 -16.55 -16.86 -1.09
CA ALA A 49 -15.96 -18.19 -1.17
C ALA A 49 -15.89 -18.93 0.18
N LEU A 50 -15.86 -18.19 1.28
CA LEU A 50 -15.91 -18.73 2.65
C LEU A 50 -17.36 -18.89 3.18
N GLY A 51 -18.36 -18.52 2.39
CA GLY A 51 -19.78 -18.59 2.77
C GLY A 51 -20.20 -17.52 3.79
N LEU A 52 -19.43 -16.43 3.93
CA LEU A 52 -19.68 -15.38 4.88
C LEU A 52 -20.67 -14.34 4.35
N VAL A 53 -21.42 -13.72 5.24
CA VAL A 53 -22.32 -12.60 4.91
C VAL A 53 -21.48 -11.38 4.50
N VAL A 54 -21.81 -10.78 3.35
CA VAL A 54 -21.12 -9.59 2.84
C VAL A 54 -22.06 -8.41 2.71
N ARG A 55 -21.57 -7.23 3.07
CA ARG A 55 -22.21 -5.93 2.87
C ARG A 55 -21.26 -4.96 2.20
N HIS A 56 -21.77 -4.16 1.28
CA HIS A 56 -20.97 -3.19 0.55
C HIS A 56 -21.72 -1.86 0.35
N PRO A 57 -22.07 -1.15 1.45
CA PRO A 57 -22.71 0.16 1.35
C PRO A 57 -21.79 1.15 0.63
N GLN A 58 -22.37 2.15 -0.03
CA GLN A 58 -21.59 3.25 -0.60
C GLN A 58 -21.16 4.24 0.48
N SER A 59 -21.93 4.35 1.56
CA SER A 59 -21.68 5.25 2.68
C SER A 59 -22.43 4.79 3.92
N PHE A 60 -21.86 5.00 5.11
CA PHE A 60 -22.56 4.87 6.39
C PHE A 60 -23.54 6.03 6.68
N LYS A 61 -23.64 7.01 5.76
CA LYS A 61 -24.66 8.07 5.82
C LYS A 61 -26.00 7.64 5.21
N GLU A 62 -26.03 6.50 4.52
CA GLU A 62 -27.27 5.97 3.96
C GLU A 62 -28.23 5.52 5.07
N PRO A 63 -29.54 5.79 4.94
CA PRO A 63 -30.53 5.35 5.91
C PRO A 63 -30.49 3.83 6.13
N GLY A 64 -30.51 3.40 7.37
CA GLY A 64 -30.55 1.98 7.74
C GLY A 64 -29.21 1.27 7.79
N VAL A 65 -28.14 1.78 7.17
CA VAL A 65 -26.82 1.10 7.16
C VAL A 65 -26.23 0.96 8.55
N VAL A 66 -26.33 2.00 9.40
CA VAL A 66 -25.84 1.94 10.78
C VAL A 66 -26.68 0.98 11.61
N SER A 67 -28.00 0.98 11.45
CA SER A 67 -28.89 0.06 12.15
C SER A 67 -28.68 -1.40 11.73
N GLU A 68 -28.40 -1.63 10.43
CA GLU A 68 -28.04 -2.97 9.94
C GLU A 68 -26.71 -3.43 10.52
N PHE A 69 -25.71 -2.53 10.60
CA PHE A 69 -24.43 -2.83 11.24
C PHE A 69 -24.61 -3.21 12.71
N ALA A 70 -25.36 -2.43 13.46
CA ALA A 70 -25.68 -2.70 14.86
C ALA A 70 -26.42 -4.04 15.06
N ALA A 71 -27.32 -4.39 14.15
CA ALA A 71 -28.08 -5.64 14.23
C ALA A 71 -27.23 -6.92 14.14
N PHE A 72 -25.98 -6.84 13.65
CA PHE A 72 -25.05 -7.97 13.69
C PHE A 72 -24.51 -8.26 15.09
N GLY A 73 -24.59 -7.33 16.04
CA GLY A 73 -24.18 -7.51 17.43
C GLY A 73 -22.73 -7.94 17.61
N ALA A 74 -21.83 -7.46 16.75
CA ALA A 74 -20.42 -7.83 16.80
C ALA A 74 -19.73 -7.23 18.03
N ASP A 75 -18.89 -8.02 18.73
CA ASP A 75 -18.11 -7.54 19.87
C ASP A 75 -17.02 -6.54 19.45
N LEU A 76 -16.50 -6.67 18.23
CA LEU A 76 -15.40 -5.89 17.69
C LEU A 76 -15.52 -5.74 16.18
N ALA A 77 -15.11 -4.59 15.64
CA ALA A 77 -14.89 -4.43 14.20
C ALA A 77 -13.39 -4.34 13.90
N VAL A 78 -12.87 -5.29 13.10
CA VAL A 78 -11.50 -5.23 12.56
C VAL A 78 -11.52 -4.54 11.22
N VAL A 79 -10.78 -3.44 11.07
CA VAL A 79 -10.75 -2.60 9.89
C VAL A 79 -9.36 -2.63 9.24
N VAL A 80 -9.31 -2.88 7.95
CA VAL A 80 -8.05 -2.96 7.18
C VAL A 80 -8.27 -2.39 5.80
N ALA A 81 -7.71 -1.23 5.50
CA ALA A 81 -7.80 -0.58 4.18
C ALA A 81 -9.23 -0.59 3.61
N TYR A 82 -10.23 -0.27 4.43
CA TYR A 82 -11.64 -0.30 4.05
C TYR A 82 -12.01 0.79 3.03
N GLY A 83 -11.51 2.01 3.29
CA GLY A 83 -11.64 3.13 2.36
C GLY A 83 -12.94 3.92 2.48
N LEU A 84 -13.76 3.68 3.50
CA LEU A 84 -14.88 4.54 3.91
C LEU A 84 -14.60 5.13 5.30
N ILE A 85 -15.08 6.35 5.51
CA ILE A 85 -15.06 6.99 6.83
C ILE A 85 -16.18 6.36 7.67
N LEU A 86 -15.82 5.86 8.85
CA LEU A 86 -16.77 5.34 9.83
C LEU A 86 -17.24 6.50 10.72
N PRO A 87 -18.54 6.75 10.83
CA PRO A 87 -19.06 7.75 11.77
C PRO A 87 -18.91 7.25 13.21
N GLN A 88 -18.96 8.18 14.18
CA GLN A 88 -18.82 7.88 15.60
C GLN A 88 -19.79 6.79 16.06
N THR A 89 -21.03 6.82 15.57
CA THR A 89 -22.06 5.80 15.87
C THR A 89 -21.67 4.37 15.47
N VAL A 90 -20.80 4.20 14.46
CA VAL A 90 -20.27 2.89 14.06
C VAL A 90 -19.03 2.55 14.87
N LEU A 91 -18.22 3.54 15.23
CA LEU A 91 -17.02 3.32 16.05
C LEU A 91 -17.35 2.87 17.46
N ASP A 92 -18.47 3.37 18.02
CA ASP A 92 -18.90 3.12 19.39
C ASP A 92 -19.83 1.90 19.51
N GLU A 93 -20.34 1.34 18.41
CA GLU A 93 -21.34 0.27 18.43
C GLU A 93 -20.78 -1.06 18.97
N PRO A 94 -19.63 -1.58 18.53
CA PRO A 94 -19.09 -2.83 19.08
C PRO A 94 -18.59 -2.62 20.52
N THR A 95 -18.77 -3.61 21.38
CA THR A 95 -18.35 -3.58 22.81
C THR A 95 -16.89 -3.16 22.98
N TYR A 96 -16.01 -3.64 22.09
CA TYR A 96 -14.58 -3.29 22.06
C TYR A 96 -14.25 -2.25 20.96
N GLY A 97 -15.27 -1.61 20.40
CA GLY A 97 -15.13 -0.59 19.34
C GLY A 97 -14.59 -1.13 18.03
N CYS A 98 -13.86 -0.28 17.32
CA CYS A 98 -13.23 -0.62 16.05
C CYS A 98 -11.72 -0.56 16.17
N VAL A 99 -11.00 -1.57 15.70
CA VAL A 99 -9.54 -1.57 15.63
C VAL A 99 -9.09 -1.54 14.17
N ASN A 100 -8.05 -0.75 13.87
CA ASN A 100 -7.47 -0.67 12.54
C ASN A 100 -6.10 -1.35 12.52
N ILE A 101 -5.84 -2.11 11.45
CA ILE A 101 -4.50 -2.62 11.12
C ILE A 101 -3.86 -1.62 10.17
N HIS A 102 -2.98 -0.77 10.71
CA HIS A 102 -2.33 0.29 9.97
C HIS A 102 -0.90 -0.10 9.55
N ALA A 103 -0.58 0.09 8.27
CA ALA A 103 0.68 -0.37 7.68
C ALA A 103 1.83 0.63 7.87
N SER A 104 2.02 1.11 9.10
CA SER A 104 3.19 1.89 9.51
C SER A 104 3.43 1.81 11.02
N LEU A 105 4.56 2.32 11.48
CA LEU A 105 4.87 2.54 12.90
C LEU A 105 4.35 3.91 13.32
N LEU A 106 3.08 3.98 13.70
CA LEU A 106 2.44 5.20 14.17
C LEU A 106 3.23 5.83 15.37
N PRO A 107 3.34 7.16 15.42
CA PRO A 107 2.56 8.18 14.70
C PRO A 107 3.09 8.55 13.30
N ARG A 108 4.14 7.87 12.81
CA ARG A 108 4.68 8.09 11.47
C ARG A 108 3.77 7.49 10.40
N TRP A 109 3.50 8.26 9.35
CA TRP A 109 2.71 7.86 8.19
C TRP A 109 1.22 7.56 8.48
N ARG A 110 0.55 8.43 9.27
CA ARG A 110 -0.91 8.45 9.33
C ARG A 110 -1.49 8.71 7.94
N GLY A 111 -2.56 8.03 7.53
CA GLY A 111 -3.27 8.29 6.28
C GLY A 111 -3.19 7.19 5.22
N ALA A 112 -3.33 7.57 3.94
CA ALA A 112 -3.78 6.66 2.88
C ALA A 112 -2.69 5.78 2.24
N ALA A 113 -1.41 6.18 2.26
CA ALA A 113 -0.35 5.52 1.51
C ALA A 113 0.94 5.28 2.32
N PRO A 114 0.86 4.73 3.56
CA PRO A 114 2.00 4.60 4.47
C PRO A 114 3.16 3.82 3.87
N ILE A 115 2.89 2.70 3.18
CA ILE A 115 3.91 1.83 2.57
C ILE A 115 4.72 2.58 1.51
N HIS A 116 4.02 3.27 0.59
CA HIS A 116 4.65 4.06 -0.45
C HIS A 116 5.52 5.18 0.14
N ARG A 117 4.99 5.90 1.12
CA ARG A 117 5.69 7.04 1.73
C ARG A 117 6.93 6.62 2.51
N ALA A 118 6.88 5.49 3.21
CA ALA A 118 8.05 4.96 3.92
C ALA A 118 9.21 4.67 2.95
N ILE A 119 8.96 3.94 1.85
CA ILE A 119 9.99 3.67 0.84
C ILE A 119 10.44 4.97 0.14
N MET A 120 9.51 5.83 -0.26
CA MET A 120 9.81 7.07 -0.97
C MET A 120 10.68 8.03 -0.15
N SER A 121 10.54 8.01 1.17
CA SER A 121 11.35 8.79 2.11
C SER A 121 12.68 8.14 2.46
N GLY A 122 12.91 6.90 2.06
CA GLY A 122 14.13 6.16 2.39
C GLY A 122 14.17 5.68 3.84
N ASP A 123 13.02 5.39 4.44
CA ASP A 123 12.98 4.82 5.78
C ASP A 123 13.69 3.46 5.80
N ALA A 124 14.49 3.21 6.82
CA ALA A 124 15.21 1.94 6.99
C ALA A 124 14.30 0.83 7.56
N GLU A 125 13.24 1.21 8.26
CA GLU A 125 12.26 0.29 8.84
C GLU A 125 10.84 0.85 8.72
N THR A 126 9.88 -0.05 8.80
CA THR A 126 8.45 0.23 8.93
C THR A 126 7.81 -0.86 9.79
N GLY A 127 6.50 -1.00 9.74
CA GLY A 127 5.82 -2.05 10.47
C GLY A 127 4.32 -1.98 10.35
N VAL A 128 3.66 -2.63 11.29
CA VAL A 128 2.21 -2.63 11.44
C VAL A 128 1.85 -2.21 12.86
N CYS A 129 0.85 -1.37 13.01
CA CYS A 129 0.20 -1.06 14.26
C CYS A 129 -1.24 -1.57 14.26
N ILE A 130 -1.64 -2.22 15.37
CA ILE A 130 -3.04 -2.40 15.72
C ILE A 130 -3.42 -1.21 16.59
N MET A 131 -4.36 -0.41 16.15
CA MET A 131 -4.78 0.81 16.86
C MET A 131 -6.29 0.84 17.08
N GLN A 132 -6.74 1.41 18.19
CA GLN A 132 -8.13 1.76 18.39
C GLN A 132 -8.52 2.89 17.45
N MET A 133 -9.66 2.78 16.79
CA MET A 133 -10.12 3.84 15.90
C MET A 133 -10.86 4.93 16.64
N GLU A 134 -10.65 6.16 16.21
CA GLU A 134 -11.30 7.39 16.64
C GLU A 134 -11.75 8.20 15.43
N ALA A 135 -12.43 9.31 15.65
CA ALA A 135 -12.87 10.21 14.59
C ALA A 135 -11.70 10.85 13.80
N GLY A 136 -10.50 10.94 14.40
CA GLY A 136 -9.30 11.47 13.76
C GLY A 136 -8.66 10.50 12.77
N LEU A 137 -7.94 11.03 11.78
CA LEU A 137 -7.24 10.21 10.79
C LEU A 137 -6.04 9.51 11.42
N ASP A 138 -6.20 8.23 11.74
CA ASP A 138 -5.19 7.35 12.34
C ASP A 138 -4.52 7.93 13.62
N THR A 139 -5.31 8.64 14.43
CA THR A 139 -4.83 9.31 15.67
C THR A 139 -5.03 8.48 16.92
N GLY A 140 -5.85 7.45 16.88
CA GLY A 140 -6.21 6.66 18.04
C GLY A 140 -5.04 5.92 18.69
N PRO A 141 -5.17 5.49 19.95
CA PRO A 141 -4.10 4.84 20.68
C PRO A 141 -3.71 3.49 20.09
N VAL A 142 -2.44 3.14 20.21
CA VAL A 142 -1.86 1.90 19.68
C VAL A 142 -1.96 0.80 20.71
N LEU A 143 -2.54 -0.33 20.32
CA LEU A 143 -2.70 -1.54 21.14
C LEU A 143 -1.47 -2.45 21.01
N ALA A 144 -0.94 -2.58 19.80
CA ALA A 144 0.25 -3.37 19.52
C ALA A 144 0.97 -2.84 18.29
N ARG A 145 2.28 -3.10 18.19
CA ARG A 145 3.09 -2.78 17.02
C ARG A 145 4.12 -3.88 16.75
N GLN A 146 4.44 -4.06 15.49
CA GLN A 146 5.53 -4.93 15.08
C GLN A 146 6.31 -4.27 13.96
N SER A 147 7.62 -4.05 14.17
CA SER A 147 8.51 -3.46 13.18
C SER A 147 9.11 -4.51 12.25
N THR A 148 9.59 -4.04 11.11
CA THR A 148 10.30 -4.84 10.10
C THR A 148 11.21 -3.93 9.29
N PRO A 149 12.43 -4.34 8.93
CA PRO A 149 13.31 -3.55 8.08
C PRO A 149 12.73 -3.44 6.67
N ILE A 150 13.05 -2.35 5.97
CA ILE A 150 12.80 -2.19 4.53
C ILE A 150 14.06 -2.60 3.78
N GLY A 151 13.97 -3.61 2.93
CA GLY A 151 15.11 -4.09 2.15
C GLY A 151 15.58 -3.06 1.11
N ALA A 152 16.91 -3.04 0.84
CA ALA A 152 17.51 -2.06 -0.05
C ALA A 152 16.92 -2.07 -1.48
N ALA A 153 16.51 -3.23 -1.98
CA ALA A 153 15.87 -3.39 -3.29
C ALA A 153 14.35 -3.63 -3.19
N GLU A 154 13.78 -3.52 -1.98
CA GLU A 154 12.38 -3.86 -1.77
C GLU A 154 11.44 -2.81 -2.37
N THR A 155 10.42 -3.30 -3.07
CA THR A 155 9.38 -2.47 -3.67
C THR A 155 8.13 -2.43 -2.79
N THR A 156 7.26 -1.46 -3.05
CA THR A 156 5.95 -1.40 -2.38
C THR A 156 5.16 -2.69 -2.55
N GLY A 157 5.25 -3.38 -3.68
CA GLY A 157 4.55 -4.65 -3.87
C GLY A 157 5.02 -5.72 -2.88
N GLY A 158 6.33 -5.95 -2.75
CA GLY A 158 6.88 -6.93 -1.81
C GLY A 158 6.62 -6.56 -0.35
N LEU A 159 6.83 -5.28 -0.01
CA LEU A 159 6.58 -4.78 1.35
C LEU A 159 5.09 -4.85 1.74
N HIS A 160 4.18 -4.55 0.80
CA HIS A 160 2.74 -4.68 0.97
C HIS A 160 2.35 -6.10 1.38
N ASP A 161 2.80 -7.11 0.65
CA ASP A 161 2.44 -8.51 0.94
C ASP A 161 2.99 -8.96 2.30
N ARG A 162 4.21 -8.55 2.62
CA ARG A 162 4.86 -8.85 3.90
C ARG A 162 4.16 -8.17 5.08
N LEU A 163 3.78 -6.89 4.95
CA LEU A 163 3.05 -6.17 6.00
C LEU A 163 1.62 -6.69 6.16
N SER A 164 0.97 -7.12 5.09
CA SER A 164 -0.33 -7.79 5.15
C SER A 164 -0.28 -9.06 5.99
N ALA A 165 0.71 -9.94 5.72
CA ALA A 165 0.91 -11.16 6.51
C ALA A 165 1.26 -10.85 7.98
N LEU A 166 2.10 -9.84 8.21
CA LEU A 166 2.48 -9.38 9.56
C LEU A 166 1.27 -8.88 10.34
N GLY A 167 0.42 -8.06 9.70
CA GLY A 167 -0.81 -7.55 10.30
C GLY A 167 -1.82 -8.65 10.61
N ALA A 168 -1.94 -9.64 9.74
CA ALA A 168 -2.78 -10.81 9.95
C ALA A 168 -2.33 -11.66 11.16
N ALA A 169 -1.04 -11.88 11.31
CA ALA A 169 -0.48 -12.58 12.46
C ALA A 169 -0.64 -11.78 13.75
N LEU A 170 -0.37 -10.47 13.70
CA LEU A 170 -0.42 -9.60 14.88
C LEU A 170 -1.84 -9.46 15.42
N ILE A 171 -2.86 -9.31 14.58
CA ILE A 171 -4.24 -9.16 15.04
C ILE A 171 -4.72 -10.41 15.78
N VAL A 172 -4.41 -11.61 15.29
CA VAL A 172 -4.78 -12.88 15.95
C VAL A 172 -4.13 -12.99 17.33
N GLN A 173 -2.91 -12.47 17.51
CA GLN A 173 -2.26 -12.44 18.81
C GLN A 173 -2.87 -11.41 19.77
N VAL A 174 -3.37 -10.30 19.25
CA VAL A 174 -3.93 -9.18 20.03
C VAL A 174 -5.35 -9.47 20.52
N LEU A 175 -6.18 -10.07 19.68
CA LEU A 175 -7.62 -10.22 19.99
C LEU A 175 -7.91 -10.92 21.33
N PRO A 176 -7.26 -12.02 21.70
CA PRO A 176 -7.51 -12.68 22.99
C PRO A 176 -7.14 -11.82 24.20
N GLN A 177 -6.29 -10.81 24.02
CA GLN A 177 -5.78 -9.94 25.08
C GLN A 177 -6.57 -8.63 25.21
N LEU A 178 -7.43 -8.32 24.24
CA LEU A 178 -8.12 -7.02 24.11
C LEU A 178 -8.80 -6.52 25.37
N PRO A 179 -9.52 -7.36 26.16
CA PRO A 179 -10.18 -6.89 27.37
C PRO A 179 -9.26 -6.32 28.45
N GLY A 180 -7.95 -6.67 28.42
CA GLY A 180 -6.95 -6.22 29.38
C GLY A 180 -5.75 -5.45 28.79
N LEU A 181 -5.75 -5.25 27.48
CA LEU A 181 -4.63 -4.64 26.78
C LEU A 181 -4.63 -3.12 26.96
N ALA A 182 -3.55 -2.58 27.52
CA ALA A 182 -3.39 -1.15 27.68
C ALA A 182 -3.11 -0.48 26.33
N ALA A 183 -4.00 0.38 25.89
CA ALA A 183 -3.80 1.21 24.70
C ALA A 183 -2.83 2.35 25.01
N VAL A 184 -1.80 2.54 24.17
CA VAL A 184 -0.78 3.57 24.32
C VAL A 184 -1.13 4.75 23.41
N THR A 185 -1.36 5.92 24.00
CA THR A 185 -1.57 7.16 23.24
C THR A 185 -0.38 7.44 22.34
N GLN A 186 -0.65 7.84 21.10
CA GLN A 186 0.41 8.20 20.16
C GLN A 186 1.09 9.50 20.59
N SER A 187 2.43 9.56 20.43
CA SER A 187 3.19 10.79 20.65
C SER A 187 2.82 11.85 19.58
N ASP A 188 2.94 13.11 19.96
CA ASP A 188 2.90 14.24 19.02
C ASP A 188 4.21 14.39 18.26
N ASP A 189 5.31 13.82 18.77
CA ASP A 189 6.60 13.81 18.09
C ASP A 189 6.65 12.75 17.00
N GLY A 190 7.20 13.13 15.85
CA GLY A 190 7.37 12.21 14.71
C GLY A 190 6.11 11.99 13.88
N VAL A 191 5.06 12.76 14.10
CA VAL A 191 3.83 12.70 13.29
C VAL A 191 4.14 13.09 11.85
N LEU A 192 3.88 12.17 10.93
CA LEU A 192 3.90 12.41 9.50
C LEU A 192 2.62 11.87 8.84
N TYR A 193 2.20 12.55 7.78
CA TYR A 193 1.02 12.14 7.03
C TYR A 193 1.38 11.53 5.69
N ALA A 194 0.84 10.35 5.42
CA ALA A 194 0.97 9.61 4.17
C ALA A 194 -0.16 9.98 3.20
N ALA A 195 -0.02 11.13 2.55
CA ALA A 195 -0.95 11.54 1.50
C ALA A 195 -1.03 10.50 0.39
N LYS A 196 -2.22 10.35 -0.22
CA LYS A 196 -2.44 9.50 -1.38
C LYS A 196 -1.43 9.86 -2.49
N ILE A 197 -0.96 8.82 -3.21
CA ILE A 197 -0.04 9.01 -4.32
C ILE A 197 -0.78 9.65 -5.51
N GLU A 198 -0.25 10.78 -5.97
CA GLU A 198 -0.77 11.49 -7.14
C GLU A 198 -0.08 11.01 -8.42
N LYS A 199 -0.80 11.08 -9.56
CA LYS A 199 -0.26 10.62 -10.85
C LYS A 199 0.98 11.40 -11.30
N SER A 200 1.08 12.66 -10.92
CA SER A 200 2.24 13.53 -11.18
C SER A 200 3.50 13.04 -10.51
N GLU A 201 3.39 12.42 -9.34
CA GLU A 201 4.53 11.87 -8.59
C GLU A 201 5.18 10.66 -9.28
N ALA A 202 4.53 10.10 -10.30
CA ALA A 202 5.09 8.97 -11.05
C ALA A 202 6.05 9.38 -12.18
N VAL A 203 6.15 10.65 -12.49
CA VAL A 203 7.09 11.16 -13.50
C VAL A 203 8.48 11.25 -12.88
N ILE A 204 9.48 10.66 -13.56
CA ILE A 204 10.87 10.71 -13.10
C ILE A 204 11.49 12.04 -13.50
N ASP A 205 12.00 12.77 -12.50
CA ASP A 205 12.82 13.95 -12.67
C ASP A 205 14.30 13.56 -12.53
N TRP A 206 15.00 13.42 -13.65
CA TRP A 206 16.40 13.00 -13.69
C TRP A 206 17.38 14.00 -13.04
N VAL A 207 16.96 15.23 -12.76
CA VAL A 207 17.78 16.23 -12.05
C VAL A 207 17.92 15.89 -10.54
N GLN A 208 17.07 15.02 -10.00
CA GLN A 208 17.17 14.55 -8.63
C GLN A 208 18.37 13.60 -8.45
N PRO A 209 18.87 13.44 -7.21
CA PRO A 209 19.88 12.42 -6.88
C PRO A 209 19.40 10.99 -7.21
N ALA A 210 20.32 10.13 -7.62
CA ALA A 210 20.04 8.73 -7.96
C ALA A 210 19.31 7.99 -6.82
N SER A 211 19.69 8.20 -5.56
CA SER A 211 19.04 7.61 -4.41
C SER A 211 17.55 8.00 -4.29
N LYS A 212 17.23 9.27 -4.56
CA LYS A 212 15.85 9.74 -4.49
C LYS A 212 15.00 9.16 -5.63
N ILE A 213 15.57 9.01 -6.83
CA ILE A 213 14.89 8.39 -7.98
C ILE A 213 14.71 6.89 -7.72
N ASP A 214 15.71 6.20 -7.13
CA ASP A 214 15.59 4.80 -6.73
C ASP A 214 14.44 4.60 -5.73
N HIS A 215 14.38 5.42 -4.69
CA HIS A 215 13.27 5.39 -3.74
C HIS A 215 11.91 5.61 -4.42
N GLN A 216 11.81 6.56 -5.36
CA GLN A 216 10.59 6.80 -6.13
C GLN A 216 10.20 5.56 -6.97
N ILE A 217 11.15 4.95 -7.66
CA ILE A 217 10.90 3.75 -8.48
C ILE A 217 10.40 2.61 -7.62
N ARG A 218 11.08 2.30 -6.52
CA ARG A 218 10.70 1.22 -5.60
C ARG A 218 9.37 1.50 -4.90
N ALA A 219 9.16 2.73 -4.47
CA ALA A 219 7.91 3.15 -3.82
C ALA A 219 6.70 3.04 -4.75
N LEU A 220 6.86 3.24 -6.04
CA LEU A 220 5.76 3.21 -6.99
C LEU A 220 5.63 1.88 -7.76
N ALA A 221 6.51 0.92 -7.53
CA ALA A 221 6.44 -0.40 -8.15
C ALA A 221 5.56 -1.37 -7.32
N PRO A 222 4.73 -2.17 -7.97
CA PRO A 222 4.49 -2.28 -9.41
C PRO A 222 3.50 -1.25 -9.97
N PHE A 223 2.77 -0.57 -9.10
CA PHE A 223 1.72 0.39 -9.47
C PHE A 223 1.77 1.65 -8.56
N PRO A 224 1.61 2.85 -9.14
CA PRO A 224 1.35 3.19 -10.55
C PRO A 224 2.56 2.98 -11.48
N GLY A 225 3.76 2.81 -10.95
CA GLY A 225 5.04 2.69 -11.65
C GLY A 225 5.64 4.05 -12.01
N ALA A 226 6.82 4.36 -11.50
CA ALA A 226 7.59 5.53 -11.93
C ALA A 226 7.94 5.39 -13.42
N TRP A 227 7.92 6.49 -14.18
CA TRP A 227 8.10 6.42 -15.62
C TRP A 227 8.86 7.59 -16.19
N THR A 228 9.45 7.36 -17.36
CA THR A 228 10.10 8.35 -18.23
C THR A 228 9.71 8.11 -19.67
N LEU A 229 10.09 9.02 -20.58
CA LEU A 229 10.00 8.81 -22.02
C LEU A 229 11.33 8.30 -22.58
N ILE A 230 11.26 7.21 -23.33
CA ILE A 230 12.38 6.68 -24.14
C ILE A 230 11.90 6.69 -25.59
N ASN A 231 12.58 7.43 -26.46
CA ASN A 231 12.17 7.62 -27.86
C ASN A 231 10.69 8.03 -28.02
N GLY A 232 10.20 8.90 -27.11
CA GLY A 232 8.82 9.38 -27.15
C GLY A 232 7.78 8.36 -26.61
N GLU A 233 8.18 7.14 -26.24
CA GLU A 233 7.30 6.14 -25.66
C GLU A 233 7.43 6.13 -24.12
N ARG A 234 6.29 6.02 -23.44
CA ARG A 234 6.27 5.90 -21.99
C ARG A 234 6.75 4.54 -21.53
N VAL A 235 7.82 4.53 -20.74
CA VAL A 235 8.40 3.34 -20.12
C VAL A 235 8.35 3.49 -18.61
N LYS A 236 7.77 2.50 -17.92
CA LYS A 236 7.84 2.40 -16.46
C LYS A 236 9.16 1.73 -16.06
N LEU A 237 9.80 2.30 -15.06
CA LEU A 237 10.92 1.68 -14.36
C LEU A 237 10.36 1.06 -13.07
N LEU A 238 10.59 -0.22 -12.87
CA LEU A 238 9.98 -1.01 -11.80
C LEU A 238 11.02 -1.60 -10.83
N GLY A 239 12.28 -1.41 -11.14
CA GLY A 239 13.42 -1.77 -10.29
C GLY A 239 14.66 -1.03 -10.74
N SER A 240 15.49 -0.68 -9.78
CA SER A 240 16.73 0.06 -10.00
C SER A 240 17.70 -0.16 -8.85
N GLU A 241 18.96 0.21 -9.11
CA GLU A 241 20.05 0.26 -8.12
C GLU A 241 20.88 1.53 -8.36
N CYS A 242 21.36 2.14 -7.27
CA CYS A 242 22.29 3.27 -7.40
C CYS A 242 23.63 2.78 -7.95
N GLY A 243 24.16 3.50 -8.94
CA GLY A 243 25.42 3.22 -9.61
C GLY A 243 26.33 4.44 -9.67
N ALA A 244 27.51 4.24 -10.26
CA ALA A 244 28.47 5.28 -10.53
C ALA A 244 28.33 5.77 -11.98
N GLY A 245 28.59 7.06 -12.20
CA GLY A 245 28.58 7.68 -13.52
C GLY A 245 28.22 9.16 -13.44
N SER A 246 28.60 9.93 -14.44
CA SER A 246 28.33 11.35 -14.51
C SER A 246 28.19 11.79 -15.96
N ALA A 247 27.10 12.44 -16.27
CA ALA A 247 26.78 13.12 -17.50
C ALA A 247 25.66 14.13 -17.26
N ALA A 248 25.17 14.78 -18.31
CA ALA A 248 23.93 15.56 -18.16
C ALA A 248 22.78 14.67 -17.68
N PRO A 249 21.98 15.10 -16.69
CA PRO A 249 20.88 14.29 -16.13
C PRO A 249 19.95 13.73 -17.22
N GLY A 250 19.58 12.46 -17.10
CA GLY A 250 18.77 11.71 -18.08
C GLY A 250 19.57 11.09 -19.22
N THR A 251 20.89 11.23 -19.28
CA THR A 251 21.71 10.61 -20.33
C THR A 251 21.97 9.14 -20.04
N VAL A 252 21.72 8.27 -21.01
CA VAL A 252 22.06 6.84 -20.97
C VAL A 252 23.58 6.68 -21.08
N LEU A 253 24.22 6.07 -20.08
CA LEU A 253 25.67 5.99 -19.94
C LEU A 253 26.26 4.75 -20.58
N ASP A 254 25.52 3.65 -20.60
CA ASP A 254 26.02 2.36 -21.09
C ASP A 254 24.91 1.48 -21.69
N ALA A 255 25.33 0.32 -22.23
CA ALA A 255 24.41 -0.65 -22.85
C ALA A 255 23.53 -1.43 -21.85
N SER A 256 23.73 -1.26 -20.55
CA SER A 256 22.95 -1.89 -19.48
C SER A 256 21.84 -0.99 -18.94
N LEU A 257 21.60 0.17 -19.59
CA LEU A 257 20.61 1.17 -19.21
C LEU A 257 20.95 1.81 -17.86
N THR A 258 22.21 2.17 -17.66
CA THR A 258 22.62 3.08 -16.59
C THR A 258 22.37 4.52 -17.03
N ILE A 259 21.72 5.31 -16.17
CA ILE A 259 21.24 6.65 -16.51
C ILE A 259 21.85 7.66 -15.54
N ALA A 260 22.45 8.72 -16.06
CA ALA A 260 22.97 9.83 -15.25
C ALA A 260 21.84 10.56 -14.53
N CYS A 261 22.05 10.85 -13.26
CA CYS A 261 21.13 11.63 -12.42
C CYS A 261 21.77 12.98 -12.04
N GLY A 262 21.05 13.83 -11.33
CA GLY A 262 21.59 15.07 -10.80
C GLY A 262 22.84 14.85 -9.92
N THR A 263 22.88 13.75 -9.20
CA THR A 263 24.06 13.24 -8.48
C THR A 263 24.07 11.73 -8.57
N GLY A 264 25.19 11.14 -9.04
CA GLY A 264 25.34 9.71 -9.26
C GLY A 264 24.63 9.23 -10.52
N ALA A 265 24.43 7.92 -10.62
CA ALA A 265 23.71 7.28 -11.72
C ALA A 265 22.77 6.20 -11.19
N LEU A 266 21.82 5.81 -12.01
CA LEU A 266 20.81 4.80 -11.69
C LEU A 266 20.92 3.65 -12.71
N CYS A 267 21.19 2.45 -12.24
CA CYS A 267 21.14 1.22 -13.04
C CYS A 267 19.72 0.69 -13.01
N VAL A 268 19.05 0.63 -14.15
CA VAL A 268 17.71 0.05 -14.26
C VAL A 268 17.83 -1.47 -14.20
N THR A 269 17.03 -2.14 -13.36
CA THR A 269 17.01 -3.60 -13.26
C THR A 269 15.76 -4.21 -13.89
N ARG A 270 14.64 -3.47 -13.89
CA ARG A 270 13.36 -3.94 -14.44
C ARG A 270 12.58 -2.79 -15.07
N ALA A 271 12.03 -3.04 -16.26
CA ALA A 271 11.28 -2.03 -17.02
C ALA A 271 10.03 -2.60 -17.68
N GLN A 272 9.10 -1.71 -18.05
CA GLN A 272 7.85 -2.08 -18.71
C GLN A 272 7.45 -1.04 -19.74
N ARG A 273 7.35 -1.45 -21.01
CA ARG A 273 6.75 -0.63 -22.08
C ARG A 273 5.23 -0.61 -21.95
N ALA A 274 4.62 0.44 -22.50
CA ALA A 274 3.17 0.56 -22.54
C ALA A 274 2.52 -0.67 -23.22
N GLY A 275 1.54 -1.28 -22.55
CA GLY A 275 0.80 -2.44 -23.06
C GLY A 275 1.59 -3.77 -23.10
N LYS A 276 2.81 -3.82 -22.59
CA LYS A 276 3.64 -5.03 -22.50
C LYS A 276 3.78 -5.52 -21.07
N ALA A 277 4.27 -6.75 -20.88
CA ALA A 277 4.67 -7.26 -19.57
C ALA A 277 5.93 -6.56 -19.05
N ALA A 278 6.07 -6.53 -17.72
CA ALA A 278 7.32 -6.12 -17.09
C ALA A 278 8.41 -7.16 -17.36
N GLN A 279 9.62 -6.69 -17.67
CA GLN A 279 10.78 -7.52 -18.04
C GLN A 279 12.00 -7.08 -17.25
N ASP A 280 12.93 -8.00 -17.01
CA ASP A 280 14.26 -7.66 -16.55
C ASP A 280 14.98 -6.85 -17.63
N VAL A 281 15.86 -5.93 -17.24
CA VAL A 281 16.47 -4.97 -18.15
C VAL A 281 17.18 -5.64 -19.33
N GLY A 282 17.86 -6.77 -19.13
CA GLY A 282 18.51 -7.51 -20.20
C GLY A 282 17.55 -8.03 -21.26
N GLU A 283 16.36 -8.54 -20.86
CA GLU A 283 15.32 -8.95 -21.80
C GLU A 283 14.69 -7.76 -22.51
N PHE A 284 14.41 -6.70 -21.75
CA PHE A 284 13.88 -5.45 -22.28
C PHE A 284 14.76 -4.89 -23.41
N LEU A 285 16.09 -4.81 -23.18
CA LEU A 285 17.06 -4.26 -24.14
C LEU A 285 17.28 -5.16 -25.36
N ARG A 286 17.19 -6.49 -25.23
CA ARG A 286 17.21 -7.39 -26.41
C ARG A 286 16.03 -7.15 -27.34
N GLY A 287 14.86 -6.87 -26.77
CA GLY A 287 13.65 -6.60 -27.54
C GLY A 287 13.50 -5.14 -28.00
N TRP A 288 14.22 -4.22 -27.37
CA TRP A 288 14.12 -2.80 -27.64
C TRP A 288 15.42 -2.07 -27.21
N PRO A 289 16.45 -2.05 -28.09
CA PRO A 289 17.72 -1.41 -27.76
C PRO A 289 17.57 0.09 -27.48
N VAL A 290 18.25 0.55 -26.44
CA VAL A 290 18.30 1.97 -26.05
C VAL A 290 19.74 2.45 -26.30
N PRO A 291 19.97 3.41 -27.21
CA PRO A 291 21.33 3.87 -27.54
C PRO A 291 22.00 4.55 -26.35
N VAL A 292 23.33 4.30 -26.21
CA VAL A 292 24.18 5.07 -25.32
C VAL A 292 24.21 6.52 -25.78
N GLY A 293 24.19 7.47 -24.88
CA GLY A 293 24.11 8.90 -25.16
C GLY A 293 22.69 9.42 -25.42
N LEU A 294 21.67 8.55 -25.53
CA LEU A 294 20.29 8.99 -25.61
C LEU A 294 19.92 9.76 -24.32
N LYS A 295 19.31 10.93 -24.51
CA LYS A 295 18.76 11.70 -23.39
C LYS A 295 17.31 11.34 -23.17
N LEU A 296 17.02 10.80 -21.98
CA LEU A 296 15.67 10.53 -21.53
C LEU A 296 15.02 11.82 -21.03
N GLY A 297 13.72 11.94 -21.16
CA GLY A 297 13.05 13.16 -20.75
C GLY A 297 11.53 13.04 -20.82
N PHE A 298 10.94 14.21 -20.82
CA PHE A 298 9.51 14.41 -20.99
C PHE A 298 9.17 14.53 -22.49
#